data_05e35bea01024d192de213b35ba8f60a
#
_entry.id   05e35bea01024d192de213b35ba8f60a
#
_cell.length_a   1.000
_cell.length_b   1.000
_cell.length_c   1.000
_cell.angle_alpha   90.00
_cell.angle_beta   90.00
_cell.angle_gamma   90.00
#
_symmetry.space_group_name_H-M   'P 1'
#
loop_
_entity.id
_entity.type
_entity.pdbx_description
1 polymer ?
#
loop_
_entity_poly.entity_id
_entity_poly.type
_entity_poly.pdbx_seq_one_letter_code
_entity_poly.pdbx_strand_id
1 'polypeptide(L)'
;MSPTQPPSGPAPRSGPGKWVLLAAIFAVMVLLDQWTKYLAVERLTWAFQRAQAASAGQKLAVFYGQRHLEPLAREPYVVWRPVWRMNYVENPGAAWGLFRTLSENARNAFFGLISVAAVAFILHYYRRLGERQRFLQVALAFVLSGAVGNFVDRLARRYVIDFVEWYWWNRPDLRWPTFNLADSLIVVGVAMLLLHPGERKGAPAEAAGAGKN
;
A
#
# COMPACT_ATOMS: atom_id res chain seq x y z
N MET A 1 24.77 41.92 -31.40
CA MET A 1 24.03 40.72 -31.86
C MET A 1 23.86 39.82 -30.64
N SER A 2 22.64 39.78 -30.05
CA SER A 2 22.35 38.92 -28.91
C SER A 2 22.15 37.47 -29.38
N PRO A 3 22.69 36.47 -28.69
CA PRO A 3 22.48 35.09 -29.07
C PRO A 3 21.02 34.69 -28.83
N THR A 4 20.35 34.30 -29.89
CA THR A 4 19.00 33.75 -29.84
C THR A 4 19.00 32.42 -29.07
N GLN A 5 18.28 32.34 -27.96
CA GLN A 5 18.03 31.08 -27.26
C GLN A 5 17.32 30.10 -28.22
N PRO A 6 17.77 28.84 -28.25
CA PRO A 6 17.05 27.82 -29.01
C PRO A 6 15.66 27.64 -28.41
N PRO A 7 14.63 27.39 -29.24
CA PRO A 7 13.27 27.21 -28.76
C PRO A 7 13.21 26.02 -27.82
N SER A 8 12.65 26.24 -26.65
CA SER A 8 12.33 25.18 -25.68
C SER A 8 11.41 24.18 -26.37
N GLY A 9 11.90 22.97 -26.63
CA GLY A 9 11.11 21.92 -27.25
C GLY A 9 9.85 21.63 -26.38
N PRO A 10 8.76 21.17 -27.01
CA PRO A 10 7.51 20.90 -26.30
C PRO A 10 7.77 19.87 -25.20
N ALA A 11 7.20 20.12 -24.03
CA ALA A 11 7.27 19.18 -22.91
C ALA A 11 6.82 17.78 -23.36
N PRO A 12 7.49 16.71 -22.95
CA PRO A 12 7.16 15.36 -23.38
C PRO A 12 5.69 15.06 -23.05
N ARG A 13 4.90 14.88 -24.10
CA ARG A 13 3.49 14.50 -23.95
C ARG A 13 3.43 13.18 -23.19
N SER A 14 2.72 13.16 -22.09
CA SER A 14 2.46 11.93 -21.35
C SER A 14 1.57 11.03 -22.22
N GLY A 15 2.13 9.95 -22.77
CA GLY A 15 1.39 8.96 -23.53
C GLY A 15 0.44 8.14 -22.64
N PRO A 16 -0.50 7.39 -23.23
CA PRO A 16 -1.43 6.53 -22.49
C PRO A 16 -0.73 5.40 -21.72
N GLY A 17 0.52 5.06 -22.10
CA GLY A 17 1.22 3.88 -21.57
C GLY A 17 1.46 3.88 -20.06
N LYS A 18 1.77 5.03 -19.46
CA LYS A 18 1.96 5.10 -18.00
C LYS A 18 0.66 4.90 -17.23
N TRP A 19 -0.47 5.40 -17.74
CA TRP A 19 -1.77 5.23 -17.09
C TRP A 19 -2.29 3.81 -17.19
N VAL A 20 -2.02 3.12 -18.32
CA VAL A 20 -2.32 1.68 -18.46
C VAL A 20 -1.48 0.88 -17.47
N LEU A 21 -0.20 1.18 -17.33
CA LEU A 21 0.67 0.55 -16.34
C LEU A 21 0.14 0.76 -14.91
N LEU A 22 -0.21 1.99 -14.56
CA LEU A 22 -0.81 2.30 -13.25
C LEU A 22 -2.06 1.48 -13.02
N ALA A 23 -3.00 1.51 -13.96
CA ALA A 23 -4.27 0.82 -13.84
C ALA A 23 -4.09 -0.70 -13.71
N ALA A 24 -3.17 -1.29 -14.48
CA ALA A 24 -2.89 -2.72 -14.42
C ALA A 24 -2.29 -3.13 -13.07
N ILE A 25 -1.24 -2.45 -12.60
CA ILE A 25 -0.62 -2.73 -11.29
C ILE A 25 -1.64 -2.50 -10.17
N PHE A 26 -2.34 -1.37 -10.20
CA PHE A 26 -3.36 -1.02 -9.21
C PHE A 26 -4.44 -2.09 -9.10
N ALA A 27 -5.05 -2.49 -10.22
CA ALA A 27 -6.11 -3.48 -10.23
C ALA A 27 -5.61 -4.83 -9.69
N VAL A 28 -4.47 -5.31 -10.16
CA VAL A 28 -3.90 -6.59 -9.71
C VAL A 28 -3.57 -6.55 -8.22
N MET A 29 -2.90 -5.50 -7.74
CA MET A 29 -2.45 -5.44 -6.34
C MET A 29 -3.60 -5.23 -5.36
N VAL A 30 -4.62 -4.43 -5.70
CA VAL A 30 -5.82 -4.28 -4.86
C VAL A 30 -6.63 -5.58 -4.82
N LEU A 31 -6.78 -6.27 -5.94
CA LEU A 31 -7.46 -7.57 -5.97
C LEU A 31 -6.70 -8.61 -5.15
N LEU A 32 -5.37 -8.67 -5.24
CA LEU A 32 -4.56 -9.57 -4.44
C LEU A 32 -4.65 -9.24 -2.94
N ASP A 33 -4.62 -7.95 -2.58
CA ASP A 33 -4.80 -7.53 -1.19
C ASP A 33 -6.15 -7.99 -0.63
N GLN A 34 -7.23 -7.70 -1.32
CA GLN A 34 -8.57 -8.09 -0.86
C GLN A 34 -8.75 -9.61 -0.86
N TRP A 35 -8.14 -10.31 -1.82
CA TRP A 35 -8.17 -11.78 -1.86
C TRP A 35 -7.40 -12.40 -0.69
N THR A 36 -6.19 -11.91 -0.38
CA THR A 36 -5.42 -12.43 0.76
C THR A 36 -6.12 -12.15 2.09
N LYS A 37 -6.77 -11.01 2.24
CA LYS A 37 -7.62 -10.67 3.40
C LYS A 37 -8.86 -11.58 3.48
N TYR A 38 -9.49 -11.88 2.34
CA TYR A 38 -10.58 -12.86 2.28
C TYR A 38 -10.10 -14.25 2.75
N LEU A 39 -8.94 -14.70 2.27
CA LEU A 39 -8.33 -15.96 2.71
C LEU A 39 -8.00 -15.93 4.21
N ALA A 40 -7.55 -14.80 4.75
CA ALA A 40 -7.33 -14.65 6.19
C ALA A 40 -8.63 -14.85 6.98
N VAL A 41 -9.75 -14.24 6.57
CA VAL A 41 -11.06 -14.49 7.20
C VAL A 41 -11.46 -15.95 7.09
N GLU A 42 -11.32 -16.56 5.91
CA GLU A 42 -11.71 -17.96 5.67
C GLU A 42 -10.89 -18.97 6.48
N ARG A 43 -9.56 -18.75 6.56
CA ARG A 43 -8.63 -19.73 7.12
C ARG A 43 -8.32 -19.49 8.60
N LEU A 44 -8.32 -18.23 9.00
CA LEU A 44 -7.89 -17.84 10.35
C LEU A 44 -9.07 -17.47 11.28
N THR A 45 -10.32 -17.59 10.80
CA THR A 45 -11.53 -17.37 11.64
C THR A 45 -12.58 -18.45 11.41
N TRP A 46 -13.58 -18.47 12.29
CA TRP A 46 -14.80 -19.30 12.17
C TRP A 46 -15.96 -18.51 11.56
N ALA A 47 -15.73 -17.33 10.99
CA ALA A 47 -16.77 -16.39 10.56
C ALA A 47 -17.75 -17.00 9.55
N PHE A 48 -17.23 -17.64 8.49
CA PHE A 48 -18.09 -18.23 7.45
C PHE A 48 -18.90 -19.42 7.96
N GLN A 49 -18.31 -20.26 8.82
CA GLN A 49 -19.01 -21.39 9.45
C GLN A 49 -20.09 -20.89 10.41
N ARG A 50 -19.77 -19.88 11.24
CA ARG A 50 -20.73 -19.30 12.19
C ARG A 50 -21.92 -18.65 11.49
N ALA A 51 -21.67 -18.02 10.33
CA ALA A 51 -22.71 -17.42 9.49
C ALA A 51 -23.42 -18.43 8.58
N GLN A 52 -23.03 -19.70 8.58
CA GLN A 52 -23.53 -20.74 7.67
C GLN A 52 -23.44 -20.33 6.19
N ALA A 53 -22.39 -19.56 5.83
CA ALA A 53 -22.17 -19.04 4.48
C ALA A 53 -21.66 -20.17 3.55
N ALA A 54 -22.55 -20.78 2.78
CA ALA A 54 -22.23 -21.88 1.87
C ALA A 54 -21.84 -21.41 0.47
N SER A 55 -22.49 -20.36 -0.06
CA SER A 55 -22.21 -19.83 -1.38
C SER A 55 -21.14 -18.73 -1.36
N ALA A 56 -20.49 -18.50 -2.51
CA ALA A 56 -19.51 -17.42 -2.67
C ALA A 56 -20.13 -16.04 -2.35
N GLY A 57 -21.36 -15.78 -2.77
CA GLY A 57 -22.07 -14.53 -2.48
C GLY A 57 -22.30 -14.34 -0.98
N GLN A 58 -22.70 -15.40 -0.26
CA GLN A 58 -22.87 -15.33 1.21
C GLN A 58 -21.52 -15.08 1.92
N LYS A 59 -20.45 -15.74 1.49
CA LYS A 59 -19.10 -15.50 2.03
C LYS A 59 -18.63 -14.06 1.79
N LEU A 60 -18.88 -13.51 0.59
CA LEU A 60 -18.57 -12.11 0.30
C LEU A 60 -19.42 -11.17 1.14
N ALA A 61 -20.70 -11.44 1.38
CA ALA A 61 -21.56 -10.66 2.25
C ALA A 61 -21.04 -10.64 3.69
N VAL A 62 -20.58 -11.79 4.21
CA VAL A 62 -19.93 -11.89 5.52
C VAL A 62 -18.62 -11.11 5.53
N PHE A 63 -17.78 -11.29 4.50
CA PHE A 63 -16.47 -10.66 4.40
C PHE A 63 -16.54 -9.12 4.40
N TYR A 64 -17.49 -8.53 3.70
CA TYR A 64 -17.64 -7.07 3.64
C TYR A 64 -18.63 -6.49 4.65
N GLY A 65 -19.59 -7.27 5.12
CA GLY A 65 -20.70 -6.78 5.95
C GLY A 65 -20.55 -7.03 7.45
N GLN A 66 -19.85 -8.08 7.87
CA GLN A 66 -19.66 -8.37 9.29
C GLN A 66 -18.49 -7.60 9.89
N ARG A 67 -18.68 -7.17 11.15
CA ARG A 67 -17.68 -6.48 11.94
C ARG A 67 -17.37 -7.29 13.19
N HIS A 68 -16.20 -7.06 13.76
CA HIS A 68 -15.75 -7.72 15.00
C HIS A 68 -15.69 -9.25 14.86
N LEU A 69 -14.90 -9.72 13.90
CA LEU A 69 -14.65 -11.15 13.71
C LEU A 69 -13.54 -11.68 14.61
N GLU A 70 -12.77 -10.80 15.27
CA GLU A 70 -11.66 -11.19 16.15
C GLU A 70 -12.07 -12.20 17.24
N PRO A 71 -13.29 -12.13 17.86
CA PRO A 71 -13.75 -13.16 18.78
C PRO A 71 -13.97 -14.53 18.14
N LEU A 72 -14.02 -14.60 16.80
CA LEU A 72 -14.12 -15.83 16.02
C LEU A 72 -12.76 -16.27 15.45
N ALA A 73 -11.66 -15.62 15.86
CA ALA A 73 -10.32 -15.99 15.40
C ALA A 73 -9.98 -17.42 15.85
N ARG A 74 -9.27 -18.13 14.99
CA ARG A 74 -8.69 -19.43 15.27
C ARG A 74 -7.31 -19.25 15.92
N GLU A 75 -6.78 -20.35 16.46
CA GLU A 75 -5.39 -20.39 16.89
C GLU A 75 -4.46 -19.99 15.72
N PRO A 76 -3.42 -19.20 15.98
CA PRO A 76 -2.49 -18.77 14.95
C PRO A 76 -1.85 -19.96 14.20
N TYR A 77 -1.84 -19.89 12.88
CA TYR A 77 -1.20 -20.90 12.04
C TYR A 77 0.30 -20.62 11.91
N VAL A 78 1.14 -21.51 12.45
CA VAL A 78 2.60 -21.39 12.37
C VAL A 78 3.06 -21.77 10.97
N VAL A 79 3.66 -20.81 10.27
CA VAL A 79 4.24 -21.01 8.92
C VAL A 79 5.68 -21.49 9.04
N TRP A 80 6.49 -20.80 9.84
CA TRP A 80 7.88 -21.13 10.05
C TRP A 80 8.33 -20.76 11.46
N ARG A 81 8.61 -21.79 12.26
CA ARG A 81 9.29 -21.57 13.55
C ARG A 81 10.75 -21.20 13.28
N PRO A 82 11.34 -20.27 14.00
CA PRO A 82 10.82 -19.60 15.21
C PRO A 82 10.34 -18.17 14.99
N VAL A 83 9.96 -17.75 13.75
CA VAL A 83 9.85 -16.32 13.42
C VAL A 83 8.53 -15.90 12.75
N TRP A 84 7.73 -16.81 12.18
CA TRP A 84 6.58 -16.42 11.36
C TRP A 84 5.33 -17.27 11.60
N ARG A 85 4.23 -16.61 11.84
CA ARG A 85 2.89 -17.21 11.90
C ARG A 85 1.85 -16.32 11.24
N MET A 86 0.72 -16.90 10.87
CA MET A 86 -0.46 -16.20 10.40
C MET A 86 -1.43 -16.08 11.56
N ASN A 87 -1.90 -14.86 11.85
CA ASN A 87 -2.79 -14.56 12.96
C ASN A 87 -3.82 -13.51 12.53
N TYR A 88 -5.10 -13.73 12.77
CA TYR A 88 -6.13 -12.76 12.42
C TYR A 88 -6.18 -11.63 13.45
N VAL A 89 -6.01 -10.40 12.99
CA VAL A 89 -6.06 -9.20 13.83
C VAL A 89 -6.88 -8.12 13.14
N GLU A 90 -7.78 -7.50 13.88
CA GLU A 90 -8.52 -6.31 13.46
C GLU A 90 -7.76 -5.06 13.89
N ASN A 91 -7.21 -4.33 12.92
CA ASN A 91 -6.47 -3.10 13.16
C ASN A 91 -7.34 -1.86 12.92
N PRO A 92 -7.89 -1.27 13.95
CA PRO A 92 -8.72 -0.08 13.81
C PRO A 92 -7.92 1.22 13.55
N GLY A 93 -6.62 1.11 13.22
CA GLY A 93 -5.72 2.24 13.06
C GLY A 93 -4.98 2.64 14.33
N ALA A 94 -4.89 1.72 15.30
CA ALA A 94 -4.22 1.94 16.57
C ALA A 94 -2.87 1.22 16.65
N ALA A 95 -2.11 1.16 15.54
CA ALA A 95 -0.74 0.66 15.60
C ALA A 95 0.03 1.38 16.73
N TRP A 96 0.73 0.63 17.56
CA TRP A 96 1.45 1.13 18.73
C TRP A 96 0.56 1.81 19.79
N GLY A 97 -0.77 1.58 19.78
CA GLY A 97 -1.69 2.20 20.73
C GLY A 97 -2.01 3.68 20.44
N LEU A 98 -1.47 4.25 19.36
CA LEU A 98 -1.80 5.60 18.92
C LEU A 98 -3.32 5.70 18.65
N PHE A 99 -3.93 6.82 19.04
CA PHE A 99 -5.35 7.10 18.81
C PHE A 99 -6.36 6.18 19.50
N ARG A 100 -5.96 5.36 20.49
CA ARG A 100 -6.89 4.54 21.28
C ARG A 100 -7.94 5.37 22.01
N THR A 101 -7.62 6.61 22.34
CA THR A 101 -8.52 7.55 23.03
C THR A 101 -9.56 8.18 22.10
N LEU A 102 -9.38 8.11 20.79
CA LEU A 102 -10.35 8.63 19.83
C LEU A 102 -11.55 7.69 19.72
N SER A 103 -12.74 8.27 19.55
CA SER A 103 -13.93 7.49 19.18
C SER A 103 -13.71 6.78 17.84
N GLU A 104 -14.39 5.65 17.62
CA GLU A 104 -14.30 4.89 16.36
C GLU A 104 -14.58 5.76 15.14
N ASN A 105 -15.60 6.62 15.21
CA ASN A 105 -15.94 7.52 14.10
C ASN A 105 -14.84 8.55 13.82
N ALA A 106 -14.28 9.16 14.86
CA ALA A 106 -13.19 10.14 14.71
C ALA A 106 -11.94 9.49 14.11
N ARG A 107 -11.60 8.28 14.57
CA ARG A 107 -10.46 7.52 14.05
C ARG A 107 -10.66 7.11 12.59
N ASN A 108 -11.85 6.62 12.23
CA ASN A 108 -12.16 6.27 10.85
C ASN A 108 -12.16 7.49 9.91
N ALA A 109 -12.71 8.62 10.35
CA ALA A 109 -12.67 9.86 9.60
C ALA A 109 -11.23 10.34 9.40
N PHE A 110 -10.39 10.30 10.42
CA PHE A 110 -8.98 10.67 10.37
C PHE A 110 -8.19 9.82 9.36
N PHE A 111 -8.27 8.49 9.47
CA PHE A 111 -7.56 7.61 8.53
C PHE A 111 -8.16 7.65 7.12
N GLY A 112 -9.48 7.86 7.00
CA GLY A 112 -10.14 8.09 5.73
C GLY A 112 -9.60 9.34 5.03
N LEU A 113 -9.50 10.46 5.76
CA LEU A 113 -8.95 11.70 5.23
C LEU A 113 -7.49 11.55 4.79
N ILE A 114 -6.65 10.90 5.62
CA ILE A 114 -5.25 10.60 5.27
C ILE A 114 -5.19 9.76 3.99
N SER A 115 -6.02 8.72 3.87
CA SER A 115 -6.03 7.88 2.67
C SER A 115 -6.41 8.67 1.42
N VAL A 116 -7.45 9.51 1.49
CA VAL A 116 -7.86 10.38 0.38
C VAL A 116 -6.76 11.38 0.01
N ALA A 117 -6.14 12.01 1.02
CA ALA A 117 -5.04 12.94 0.79
C ALA A 117 -3.83 12.25 0.14
N ALA A 118 -3.47 11.05 0.59
CA ALA A 118 -2.41 10.25 0.00
C ALA A 118 -2.71 9.89 -1.47
N VAL A 119 -3.92 9.43 -1.77
CA VAL A 119 -4.36 9.12 -3.14
C VAL A 119 -4.25 10.37 -4.03
N ALA A 120 -4.78 11.51 -3.57
CA ALA A 120 -4.73 12.76 -4.32
C ALA A 120 -3.28 13.22 -4.59
N PHE A 121 -2.42 13.13 -3.56
CA PHE A 121 -1.00 13.46 -3.67
C PHE A 121 -0.28 12.56 -4.66
N ILE A 122 -0.46 11.23 -4.55
CA ILE A 122 0.17 10.25 -5.44
C ILE A 122 -0.25 10.48 -6.88
N LEU A 123 -1.56 10.65 -7.15
CA LEU A 123 -2.06 10.91 -8.50
C LEU A 123 -1.56 12.25 -9.04
N HIS A 124 -1.47 13.28 -8.19
CA HIS A 124 -0.91 14.57 -8.59
C HIS A 124 0.56 14.44 -8.98
N TYR A 125 1.37 13.72 -8.22
CA TYR A 125 2.78 13.48 -8.54
C TYR A 125 2.92 12.57 -9.78
N TYR A 126 2.13 11.49 -9.87
CA TYR A 126 2.15 10.54 -10.97
C TYR A 126 1.90 11.22 -12.33
N ARG A 127 0.98 12.20 -12.40
CA ARG A 127 0.73 12.97 -13.63
C ARG A 127 1.98 13.65 -14.19
N ARG A 128 2.91 14.05 -13.32
CA ARG A 128 4.14 14.77 -13.68
C ARG A 128 5.26 13.85 -14.15
N LEU A 129 5.15 12.54 -13.91
CA LEU A 129 6.16 11.58 -14.36
C LEU A 129 6.20 11.46 -15.88
N GLY A 130 7.42 11.38 -16.42
CA GLY A 130 7.66 11.04 -17.83
C GLY A 130 7.45 9.55 -18.09
N GLU A 131 7.21 9.19 -19.37
CA GLU A 131 6.98 7.79 -19.79
C GLU A 131 8.19 6.87 -19.48
N ARG A 132 9.40 7.40 -19.43
CA ARG A 132 10.63 6.63 -19.18
C ARG A 132 10.91 6.36 -17.71
N GLN A 133 10.23 7.05 -16.80
CA GLN A 133 10.43 6.93 -15.34
C GLN A 133 9.70 5.72 -14.75
N ARG A 134 9.85 4.54 -15.38
CA ARG A 134 9.10 3.31 -15.02
C ARG A 134 9.27 2.88 -13.58
N PHE A 135 10.47 3.04 -13.02
CA PHE A 135 10.74 2.70 -11.64
C PHE A 135 9.88 3.51 -10.66
N LEU A 136 9.80 4.83 -10.86
CA LEU A 136 8.95 5.71 -10.05
C LEU A 136 7.45 5.43 -10.27
N GLN A 137 7.06 5.13 -11.51
CA GLN A 137 5.69 4.76 -11.84
C GLN A 137 5.25 3.50 -11.08
N VAL A 138 6.08 2.46 -11.05
CA VAL A 138 5.81 1.22 -10.30
C VAL A 138 5.78 1.47 -8.80
N ALA A 139 6.76 2.22 -8.27
CA ALA A 139 6.81 2.58 -6.86
C ALA A 139 5.53 3.28 -6.38
N LEU A 140 5.09 4.30 -7.12
CA LEU A 140 3.84 5.02 -6.79
C LEU A 140 2.60 4.15 -6.98
N ALA A 141 2.59 3.25 -7.97
CA ALA A 141 1.49 2.31 -8.15
C ALA A 141 1.36 1.35 -6.95
N PHE A 142 2.47 0.90 -6.36
CA PHE A 142 2.47 0.08 -5.15
C PHE A 142 1.93 0.85 -3.94
N VAL A 143 2.43 2.08 -3.71
CA VAL A 143 1.94 2.91 -2.60
C VAL A 143 0.45 3.21 -2.76
N LEU A 144 0.00 3.55 -3.98
CA LEU A 144 -1.41 3.80 -4.28
C LEU A 144 -2.27 2.57 -4.00
N SER A 145 -1.84 1.39 -4.47
CA SER A 145 -2.58 0.15 -4.32
C SER A 145 -2.73 -0.24 -2.84
N GLY A 146 -1.65 -0.13 -2.06
CA GLY A 146 -1.69 -0.41 -0.64
C GLY A 146 -2.56 0.60 0.14
N ALA A 147 -2.44 1.89 -0.17
CA ALA A 147 -3.28 2.91 0.45
C ALA A 147 -4.78 2.67 0.19
N VAL A 148 -5.15 2.32 -1.06
CA VAL A 148 -6.54 2.03 -1.42
C VAL A 148 -7.00 0.69 -0.84
N GLY A 149 -6.17 -0.36 -0.82
CA GLY A 149 -6.51 -1.64 -0.20
C GLY A 149 -6.91 -1.49 1.26
N ASN A 150 -6.11 -0.78 2.05
CA ASN A 150 -6.43 -0.48 3.44
C ASN A 150 -7.59 0.52 3.61
N PHE A 151 -7.83 1.39 2.62
CA PHE A 151 -8.98 2.29 2.63
C PHE A 151 -10.29 1.55 2.38
N VAL A 152 -10.32 0.58 1.46
CA VAL A 152 -11.48 -0.29 1.20
C VAL A 152 -11.91 -1.01 2.50
N ASP A 153 -10.96 -1.54 3.25
CA ASP A 153 -11.24 -2.19 4.53
C ASP A 153 -11.91 -1.24 5.53
N ARG A 154 -11.38 -0.02 5.68
CA ARG A 154 -11.93 0.98 6.60
C ARG A 154 -13.33 1.44 6.20
N LEU A 155 -13.61 1.56 4.90
CA LEU A 155 -14.95 1.88 4.41
C LEU A 155 -15.94 0.77 4.70
N ALA A 156 -15.56 -0.48 4.44
CA ALA A 156 -16.44 -1.63 4.60
C ALA A 156 -16.63 -2.03 6.07
N ARG A 157 -15.53 -2.13 6.83
CA ARG A 157 -15.48 -2.79 8.15
C ARG A 157 -15.13 -1.85 9.30
N ARG A 158 -14.59 -0.65 9.03
CA ARG A 158 -14.04 0.33 9.99
C ARG A 158 -12.73 -0.10 10.66
N TYR A 159 -12.12 -1.18 10.20
CA TYR A 159 -10.79 -1.63 10.58
C TYR A 159 -10.08 -2.22 9.36
N VAL A 160 -8.79 -2.47 9.50
CA VAL A 160 -7.99 -3.16 8.49
C VAL A 160 -7.75 -4.59 8.97
N ILE A 161 -7.83 -5.56 8.05
CA ILE A 161 -7.49 -6.95 8.36
C ILE A 161 -6.00 -7.14 8.21
N ASP A 162 -5.32 -7.46 9.32
CA ASP A 162 -3.91 -7.81 9.37
C ASP A 162 -3.76 -9.29 9.71
N PHE A 163 -2.76 -9.95 9.11
CA PHE A 163 -2.66 -11.40 9.26
C PHE A 163 -1.25 -11.96 9.20
N VAL A 164 -0.22 -11.20 8.84
CA VAL A 164 1.19 -11.62 8.88
C VAL A 164 1.80 -11.16 10.18
N GLU A 165 2.24 -12.09 11.00
CA GLU A 165 2.88 -11.79 12.27
C GLU A 165 4.29 -12.35 12.31
N TRP A 166 5.27 -11.48 12.48
CA TRP A 166 6.64 -11.83 12.74
C TRP A 166 6.96 -11.69 14.21
N TYR A 167 7.65 -12.68 14.77
CA TYR A 167 8.09 -12.67 16.16
C TYR A 167 9.56 -13.13 16.27
N TRP A 168 10.19 -12.75 17.37
CA TRP A 168 11.63 -12.98 17.52
C TRP A 168 11.90 -14.31 18.23
N TRP A 169 12.52 -15.27 17.53
CA TRP A 169 13.13 -16.50 18.07
C TRP A 169 12.31 -17.17 19.17
N ASN A 170 11.10 -17.63 18.89
CA ASN A 170 10.15 -18.22 19.85
C ASN A 170 9.72 -17.29 21.01
N ARG A 171 9.86 -15.96 20.85
CA ARG A 171 9.42 -14.95 21.78
C ARG A 171 8.19 -14.21 21.20
N PRO A 172 6.98 -14.76 21.37
CA PRO A 172 5.75 -14.11 20.84
C PRO A 172 5.43 -12.78 21.51
N ASP A 173 6.05 -12.50 22.67
CA ASP A 173 6.05 -11.22 23.35
C ASP A 173 6.87 -10.15 22.61
N LEU A 174 7.91 -10.56 21.88
CA LEU A 174 8.73 -9.71 21.00
C LEU A 174 8.27 -9.90 19.55
N ARG A 175 7.19 -9.23 19.17
CA ARG A 175 6.60 -9.33 17.85
C ARG A 175 6.59 -7.99 17.14
N TRP A 176 6.76 -8.04 15.82
CA TRP A 176 6.45 -6.93 14.95
C TRP A 176 4.92 -6.75 14.89
N PRO A 177 4.40 -5.51 14.82
CA PRO A 177 2.98 -5.33 14.59
C PRO A 177 2.49 -6.14 13.41
N THR A 178 1.38 -6.85 13.57
CA THR A 178 0.77 -7.64 12.50
C THR A 178 0.45 -6.74 11.32
N PHE A 179 0.68 -7.22 10.11
CA PHE A 179 0.50 -6.45 8.88
C PHE A 179 -0.13 -7.31 7.77
N ASN A 180 -0.43 -6.68 6.64
CA ASN A 180 -1.05 -7.30 5.47
C ASN A 180 -0.28 -7.02 4.18
N LEU A 181 -0.84 -7.44 3.03
CA LEU A 181 -0.22 -7.21 1.72
C LEU A 181 -0.19 -5.71 1.35
N ALA A 182 -1.25 -4.96 1.67
CA ALA A 182 -1.28 -3.52 1.39
C ALA A 182 -0.17 -2.76 2.11
N ASP A 183 0.11 -3.10 3.38
CA ASP A 183 1.21 -2.51 4.15
C ASP A 183 2.56 -2.83 3.51
N SER A 184 2.74 -4.08 3.07
CA SER A 184 3.95 -4.51 2.35
C SER A 184 4.15 -3.72 1.06
N LEU A 185 3.08 -3.49 0.29
CA LEU A 185 3.14 -2.67 -0.92
C LEU A 185 3.53 -1.22 -0.64
N ILE A 186 2.98 -0.63 0.43
CA ILE A 186 3.35 0.73 0.84
C ILE A 186 4.83 0.77 1.21
N VAL A 187 5.32 -0.15 2.05
CA VAL A 187 6.72 -0.19 2.50
C VAL A 187 7.67 -0.38 1.32
N VAL A 188 7.39 -1.34 0.42
CA VAL A 188 8.21 -1.59 -0.76
C VAL A 188 8.19 -0.38 -1.70
N GLY A 189 7.02 0.19 -1.97
CA GLY A 189 6.91 1.37 -2.83
C GLY A 189 7.65 2.58 -2.28
N VAL A 190 7.55 2.84 -0.96
CA VAL A 190 8.30 3.93 -0.30
C VAL A 190 9.80 3.64 -0.32
N ALA A 191 10.24 2.42 -0.05
CA ALA A 191 11.65 2.04 -0.14
C ALA A 191 12.19 2.27 -1.56
N MET A 192 11.43 1.91 -2.60
CA MET A 192 11.79 2.20 -3.99
C MET A 192 11.95 3.71 -4.25
N LEU A 193 11.04 4.54 -3.72
CA LEU A 193 11.14 6.00 -3.88
C LEU A 193 12.40 6.56 -3.20
N LEU A 194 12.73 6.08 -2.01
CA LEU A 194 13.91 6.52 -1.25
C LEU A 194 15.22 6.05 -1.87
N LEU A 195 15.23 4.86 -2.44
CA LEU A 195 16.42 4.27 -3.08
C LEU A 195 16.61 4.72 -4.55
N HIS A 196 15.66 5.49 -5.09
CA HIS A 196 15.79 5.98 -6.46
C HIS A 196 16.97 6.95 -6.54
N PRO A 197 18.03 6.64 -7.32
CA PRO A 197 19.10 7.60 -7.55
C PRO A 197 18.52 8.76 -8.34
N GLY A 198 18.34 9.90 -7.68
CA GLY A 198 17.85 11.11 -8.34
C GLY A 198 18.62 11.33 -9.64
N GLU A 199 17.93 11.75 -10.70
CA GLU A 199 18.62 12.17 -11.92
C GLU A 199 19.69 13.17 -11.51
N ARG A 200 20.98 12.79 -11.62
CA ARG A 200 22.08 13.74 -11.50
C ARG A 200 21.80 14.79 -12.55
N LYS A 201 21.39 15.97 -12.15
CA LYS A 201 21.42 17.16 -13.04
C LYS A 201 22.83 17.17 -13.59
N GLY A 202 22.96 17.00 -14.91
CA GLY A 202 24.26 16.96 -15.59
C GLY A 202 25.11 18.11 -15.06
N ALA A 203 26.30 17.78 -14.57
CA ALA A 203 27.29 18.79 -14.24
C ALA A 203 27.41 19.72 -15.46
N PRO A 204 27.44 21.04 -15.29
CA PRO A 204 27.71 21.92 -16.40
C PRO A 204 29.03 21.45 -17.06
N ALA A 205 29.02 21.28 -18.38
CA ALA A 205 30.25 21.01 -19.12
C ALA A 205 31.17 22.17 -18.83
N GLU A 206 32.05 21.99 -17.87
CA GLU A 206 33.07 22.96 -17.49
C GLU A 206 34.04 23.04 -18.67
N ALA A 207 34.15 24.24 -19.18
CA ALA A 207 34.89 24.68 -20.34
C ALA A 207 36.24 23.95 -20.52
N ALA A 208 36.30 22.95 -21.40
CA ALA A 208 37.51 22.54 -22.03
C ALA A 208 37.81 23.55 -23.17
N GLY A 209 38.42 24.68 -22.79
CA GLY A 209 38.71 25.70 -23.79
C GLY A 209 39.44 26.92 -23.24
N ALA A 210 40.56 26.74 -22.57
CA ALA A 210 41.51 27.84 -22.40
C ALA A 210 42.89 27.25 -22.11
N GLY A 211 43.72 27.24 -23.13
CA GLY A 211 45.13 26.95 -22.95
C GLY A 211 45.86 26.47 -24.20
N LYS A 212 45.97 27.33 -25.16
CA LYS A 212 47.11 27.35 -26.09
C LYS A 212 47.25 28.78 -26.64
N ASN A 213 48.15 29.50 -26.03
CA ASN A 213 49.14 30.34 -26.68
C ASN A 213 50.27 30.60 -25.71
#